data_8588ca3e700919cf808c3067bc544c22
#
_entry.id   8588ca3e700919cf808c3067bc544c22
#
_cell.length_a   1.000
_cell.length_b   1.000
_cell.length_c   1.000
_cell.angle_alpha   90.00
_cell.angle_beta   90.00
_cell.angle_gamma   90.00
#
_symmetry.space_group_name_H-M   'P 1'
#
loop_
_entity.id
_entity.type
_entity.pdbx_description
1 polymer ?
#
loop_
_entity_poly.entity_id
_entity_poly.type
_entity_poly.pdbx_seq_one_letter_code
_entity_poly.pdbx_strand_id
1 'polypeptide(L)'
;MTLYGVGLGPGRADLVTVRGKQILQRADVVYTPGRLSRSVAAEHVPDARISGLSFPMTRDEDELRTAWKKAAAEIAPRAREDSVAFVTLGDPNVYSTFGHLRRTLDAFHSVEIEIVPGVSAVTAFTTALGIEITAGSSLALREAAGGVAPSGPDRMVLFKVTDAPSTHEGLIESGYDVVYGRRLFMESGDTVVTDDPHAVDGRDYYTLAYAEKRGIDDESPTAAFEGADTHGTDLAERSHNE
;
A
#
# COMPACT_ATOMS: atom_id res chain seq x y z
N MET A 1 15.68 19.96 13.51
CA MET A 1 14.61 19.93 12.49
C MET A 1 14.03 18.53 12.43
N THR A 2 12.95 18.26 11.69
CA THR A 2 12.14 17.06 11.81
C THR A 2 12.13 16.27 10.51
N LEU A 3 12.26 14.95 10.59
CA LEU A 3 11.94 14.03 9.49
C LEU A 3 10.45 13.66 9.55
N TYR A 4 9.73 13.94 8.50
CA TYR A 4 8.34 13.57 8.34
C TYR A 4 8.21 12.25 7.57
N GLY A 5 7.61 11.23 8.19
CA GLY A 5 7.15 10.03 7.49
C GLY A 5 5.74 10.26 6.95
N VAL A 6 5.59 10.47 5.65
CA VAL A 6 4.33 10.92 5.05
C VAL A 6 3.67 9.82 4.23
N GLY A 7 2.42 9.47 4.58
CA GLY A 7 1.58 8.60 3.78
C GLY A 7 1.00 9.32 2.56
N LEU A 8 1.26 8.78 1.37
CA LEU A 8 0.76 9.30 0.10
C LEU A 8 -0.62 8.77 -0.29
N GLY A 9 -1.23 7.93 0.55
CA GLY A 9 -2.46 7.25 0.15
C GLY A 9 -2.21 6.11 -0.85
N PRO A 10 -3.27 5.57 -1.48
CA PRO A 10 -3.20 4.33 -2.25
C PRO A 10 -2.52 4.47 -3.62
N GLY A 11 -2.27 5.70 -4.10
CA GLY A 11 -1.57 5.91 -5.38
C GLY A 11 -2.03 7.12 -6.20
N ARG A 12 -3.24 7.63 -5.97
CA ARG A 12 -3.71 8.88 -6.59
C ARG A 12 -3.28 10.09 -5.77
N ALA A 13 -2.85 11.14 -6.44
CA ALA A 13 -2.38 12.36 -5.80
C ALA A 13 -3.47 13.12 -5.02
N ASP A 14 -4.74 13.05 -5.46
CA ASP A 14 -5.89 13.66 -4.77
C ASP A 14 -6.29 12.94 -3.47
N LEU A 15 -5.75 11.75 -3.23
CA LEU A 15 -5.95 11.00 -1.98
C LEU A 15 -4.82 11.21 -0.95
N VAL A 16 -3.89 12.11 -1.22
CA VAL A 16 -2.95 12.59 -0.21
C VAL A 16 -3.70 13.47 0.78
N THR A 17 -3.49 13.23 2.07
CA THR A 17 -4.15 14.05 3.11
C THR A 17 -3.72 15.51 3.02
N VAL A 18 -4.60 16.42 3.42
CA VAL A 18 -4.29 17.87 3.44
C VAL A 18 -3.00 18.15 4.22
N ARG A 19 -2.80 17.49 5.39
CA ARG A 19 -1.58 17.61 6.17
C ARG A 19 -0.36 17.06 5.40
N GLY A 20 -0.49 15.91 4.77
CA GLY A 20 0.57 15.32 3.94
C GLY A 20 1.01 16.28 2.83
N LYS A 21 0.06 16.82 2.08
CA LYS A 21 0.32 17.82 1.03
C LYS A 21 1.05 19.06 1.58
N GLN A 22 0.60 19.59 2.72
CA GLN A 22 1.22 20.78 3.33
C GLN A 22 2.67 20.51 3.75
N ILE A 23 2.95 19.34 4.32
CA ILE A 23 4.32 18.93 4.69
C ILE A 23 5.19 18.79 3.44
N LEU A 24 4.71 18.11 2.41
CA LEU A 24 5.44 17.93 1.15
C LEU A 24 5.82 19.28 0.53
N GLN A 25 4.87 20.23 0.48
CA GLN A 25 5.10 21.56 -0.09
C GLN A 25 6.13 22.39 0.68
N ARG A 26 6.29 22.16 1.98
CA ARG A 26 7.24 22.88 2.85
C ARG A 26 8.58 22.16 2.98
N ALA A 27 8.65 20.86 2.66
CA ALA A 27 9.88 20.10 2.76
C ALA A 27 10.96 20.64 1.80
N ASP A 28 12.18 20.77 2.30
CA ASP A 28 13.35 21.12 1.51
C ASP A 28 13.78 19.98 0.59
N VAL A 29 13.60 18.72 1.07
CA VAL A 29 13.82 17.51 0.30
C VAL A 29 12.77 16.44 0.63
N VAL A 30 12.31 15.73 -0.41
CA VAL A 30 11.36 14.61 -0.32
C VAL A 30 12.04 13.34 -0.82
N TYR A 31 12.25 12.39 0.07
CA TYR A 31 12.82 11.09 -0.25
C TYR A 31 11.75 10.09 -0.66
N THR A 32 11.96 9.40 -1.78
CA THR A 32 11.04 8.41 -2.33
C THR A 32 11.71 7.04 -2.46
N PRO A 33 11.11 5.96 -1.93
CA PRO A 33 11.67 4.61 -2.01
C PRO A 33 11.43 3.89 -3.35
N GLY A 34 10.75 4.52 -4.31
CA GLY A 34 10.45 3.89 -5.58
C GLY A 34 9.73 4.82 -6.56
N ARG A 35 9.53 4.33 -7.78
CA ARG A 35 8.96 5.13 -8.89
C ARG A 35 7.52 5.60 -8.63
N LEU A 36 6.66 4.73 -8.08
CA LEU A 36 5.25 5.07 -7.84
C LEU A 36 5.11 6.13 -6.73
N SER A 37 5.84 6.02 -5.64
CA SER A 37 5.85 7.08 -4.63
C SER A 37 6.44 8.38 -5.17
N ARG A 38 7.41 8.31 -6.10
CA ARG A 38 7.94 9.48 -6.79
C ARG A 38 6.89 10.14 -7.67
N SER A 39 6.13 9.37 -8.48
CA SER A 39 5.11 9.97 -9.36
C SER A 39 4.04 10.72 -8.55
N VAL A 40 3.53 10.12 -7.48
CA VAL A 40 2.56 10.79 -6.60
C VAL A 40 3.16 12.05 -5.93
N ALA A 41 4.40 11.98 -5.45
CA ALA A 41 5.04 13.13 -4.82
C ALA A 41 5.26 14.28 -5.82
N ALA A 42 5.57 13.99 -7.08
CA ALA A 42 5.81 14.97 -8.13
C ALA A 42 4.59 15.83 -8.49
N GLU A 43 3.37 15.34 -8.19
CA GLU A 43 2.14 16.15 -8.33
C GLU A 43 2.02 17.26 -7.26
N HIS A 44 2.82 17.18 -6.19
CA HIS A 44 2.74 18.09 -5.06
C HIS A 44 3.97 18.98 -4.89
N VAL A 45 5.13 18.53 -5.40
CA VAL A 45 6.41 19.24 -5.24
C VAL A 45 7.25 19.18 -6.51
N PRO A 46 8.07 20.21 -6.78
CA PRO A 46 8.98 20.21 -7.94
C PRO A 46 9.97 19.04 -7.87
N ASP A 47 10.24 18.43 -9.00
CA ASP A 47 11.19 17.32 -9.16
C ASP A 47 12.58 17.60 -8.56
N ALA A 48 13.02 18.85 -8.58
CA ALA A 48 14.30 19.27 -8.01
C ALA A 48 14.41 19.04 -6.49
N ARG A 49 13.29 18.88 -5.79
CA ARG A 49 13.24 18.56 -4.36
C ARG A 49 13.07 17.05 -4.08
N ILE A 50 12.88 16.23 -5.11
CA ILE A 50 12.64 14.80 -4.93
C ILE A 50 13.94 14.02 -5.10
N SER A 51 14.35 13.32 -4.05
CA SER A 51 15.50 12.41 -4.04
C SER A 51 15.03 10.96 -3.99
N GLY A 52 15.50 10.15 -4.95
CA GLY A 52 15.19 8.72 -4.99
C GLY A 52 16.14 7.92 -4.11
N LEU A 53 15.61 7.01 -3.30
CA LEU A 53 16.38 6.02 -2.57
C LEU A 53 16.22 4.65 -3.24
N SER A 54 17.34 3.95 -3.41
CA SER A 54 17.34 2.60 -3.97
C SER A 54 17.34 1.57 -2.86
N PHE A 55 16.33 0.71 -2.86
CA PHE A 55 16.27 -0.46 -1.99
C PHE A 55 16.32 -1.73 -2.84
N PRO A 56 17.14 -2.73 -2.46
CA PRO A 56 17.21 -3.98 -3.20
C PRO A 56 15.89 -4.76 -3.07
N MET A 57 15.50 -5.39 -4.16
CA MET A 57 14.34 -6.32 -4.20
C MET A 57 14.82 -7.72 -3.78
N THR A 58 15.18 -7.87 -2.53
CA THR A 58 15.74 -9.10 -1.96
C THR A 58 15.01 -9.53 -0.69
N ARG A 59 15.16 -10.78 -0.29
CA ARG A 59 14.79 -11.31 1.03
C ARG A 59 15.99 -11.48 1.96
N ASP A 60 17.19 -11.16 1.47
CA ASP A 60 18.41 -11.18 2.29
C ASP A 60 18.37 -10.04 3.31
N GLU A 61 18.31 -10.41 4.58
CA GLU A 61 18.15 -9.46 5.68
C GLU A 61 19.41 -8.57 5.86
N ASP A 62 20.59 -9.08 5.55
CA ASP A 62 21.83 -8.31 5.71
C ASP A 62 21.98 -7.28 4.58
N GLU A 63 21.57 -7.64 3.37
CA GLU A 63 21.52 -6.72 2.25
C GLU A 63 20.49 -5.60 2.51
N LEU A 64 19.29 -5.95 2.98
CA LEU A 64 18.26 -4.98 3.37
C LEU A 64 18.75 -4.08 4.50
N ARG A 65 19.36 -4.64 5.54
CA ARG A 65 19.90 -3.87 6.68
C ARG A 65 20.97 -2.88 6.23
N THR A 66 21.83 -3.30 5.30
CA THR A 66 22.87 -2.44 4.73
C THR A 66 22.26 -1.28 3.95
N ALA A 67 21.22 -1.54 3.14
CA ALA A 67 20.51 -0.50 2.39
C ALA A 67 19.81 0.51 3.32
N TRP A 68 19.19 0.04 4.42
CA TRP A 68 18.56 0.92 5.42
C TRP A 68 19.58 1.79 6.17
N LYS A 69 20.75 1.24 6.54
CA LYS A 69 21.83 2.01 7.15
C LYS A 69 22.34 3.11 6.20
N LYS A 70 22.50 2.77 4.92
CA LYS A 70 22.90 3.76 3.90
C LYS A 70 21.86 4.88 3.76
N ALA A 71 20.58 4.54 3.66
CA ALA A 71 19.51 5.53 3.57
C ALA A 71 19.46 6.41 4.84
N ALA A 72 19.57 5.82 6.03
CA ALA A 72 19.58 6.56 7.29
C ALA A 72 20.80 7.51 7.37
N ALA A 73 21.98 7.07 6.95
CA ALA A 73 23.20 7.90 6.91
C ALA A 73 23.08 9.08 5.93
N GLU A 74 22.33 8.93 4.84
CA GLU A 74 22.04 10.01 3.90
C GLU A 74 21.01 11.00 4.46
N ILE A 75 19.93 10.50 5.08
CA ILE A 75 18.81 11.31 5.55
C ILE A 75 19.14 12.06 6.84
N ALA A 76 19.82 11.41 7.79
CA ALA A 76 20.01 11.95 9.14
C ALA A 76 20.71 13.31 9.21
N PRO A 77 21.80 13.59 8.47
CA PRO A 77 22.42 14.91 8.46
C PRO A 77 21.44 16.00 7.97
N ARG A 78 20.73 15.71 6.87
CA ARG A 78 19.75 16.63 6.32
C ARG A 78 18.58 16.90 7.27
N ALA A 79 18.04 15.87 7.91
CA ALA A 79 16.94 16.01 8.85
C ALA A 79 17.29 16.82 10.11
N ARG A 80 18.57 17.06 10.39
CA ARG A 80 19.03 17.94 11.49
C ARG A 80 19.07 19.40 11.08
N GLU A 81 19.23 19.70 9.80
CA GLU A 81 19.44 21.04 9.27
C GLU A 81 18.23 21.55 8.48
N ASP A 82 17.52 20.63 7.82
CA ASP A 82 16.43 20.91 6.87
C ASP A 82 15.12 20.29 7.35
N SER A 83 14.02 20.70 6.72
CA SER A 83 12.71 20.02 6.77
C SER A 83 12.71 18.89 5.74
N VAL A 84 12.69 17.65 6.19
CA VAL A 84 12.81 16.48 5.33
C VAL A 84 11.55 15.63 5.39
N ALA A 85 11.06 15.18 4.23
CA ALA A 85 9.99 14.19 4.15
C ALA A 85 10.51 12.87 3.55
N PHE A 86 10.11 11.75 4.14
CA PHE A 86 10.18 10.42 3.52
C PHE A 86 8.77 9.96 3.23
N VAL A 87 8.48 9.63 1.98
CA VAL A 87 7.13 9.26 1.57
C VAL A 87 6.96 7.77 1.35
N THR A 88 5.75 7.27 1.55
CA THR A 88 5.38 5.89 1.28
C THR A 88 3.94 5.81 0.76
N LEU A 89 3.66 4.86 -0.11
CA LEU A 89 2.27 4.57 -0.50
C LEU A 89 1.49 4.03 0.71
N GLY A 90 0.20 4.29 0.75
CA GLY A 90 -0.68 3.96 1.87
C GLY A 90 -0.38 4.79 3.11
N ASP A 91 -0.35 4.13 4.25
CA ASP A 91 -0.03 4.71 5.57
C ASP A 91 1.37 4.28 6.03
N PRO A 92 2.17 5.16 6.65
CA PRO A 92 3.53 4.85 7.08
C PRO A 92 3.67 3.72 8.11
N ASN A 93 2.60 3.39 8.83
CA ASN A 93 2.60 2.37 9.87
C ASN A 93 2.01 1.02 9.43
N VAL A 94 1.42 0.93 8.20
CA VAL A 94 0.77 -0.29 7.73
C VAL A 94 1.56 -0.93 6.60
N TYR A 95 2.28 -2.01 6.88
CA TYR A 95 3.14 -2.76 5.94
C TYR A 95 4.08 -1.88 5.11
N SER A 96 4.56 -0.79 5.71
CA SER A 96 5.37 0.24 5.08
C SER A 96 6.86 0.04 5.30
N THR A 97 7.64 0.42 4.30
CA THR A 97 9.09 0.50 4.36
C THR A 97 9.60 1.56 5.36
N PHE A 98 8.79 2.56 5.68
CA PHE A 98 9.15 3.62 6.63
C PHE A 98 9.48 3.08 8.03
N GLY A 99 8.82 2.02 8.49
CA GLY A 99 9.10 1.40 9.77
C GLY A 99 10.53 0.88 9.90
N HIS A 100 11.12 0.39 8.82
CA HIS A 100 12.54 -0.03 8.82
C HIS A 100 13.48 1.17 8.92
N LEU A 101 13.24 2.22 8.15
CA LEU A 101 14.01 3.47 8.21
C LEU A 101 13.95 4.06 9.62
N ARG A 102 12.77 4.19 10.22
CA ARG A 102 12.56 4.71 11.56
C ARG A 102 13.40 3.95 12.60
N ARG A 103 13.29 2.61 12.64
CA ARG A 103 14.09 1.79 13.55
C ARG A 103 15.59 1.95 13.35
N THR A 104 16.03 2.12 12.11
CA THR A 104 17.44 2.33 11.80
C THR A 104 17.91 3.71 12.28
N LEU A 105 17.09 4.75 12.09
CA LEU A 105 17.40 6.09 12.60
C LEU A 105 17.44 6.10 14.13
N ASP A 106 16.45 5.52 14.79
CA ASP A 106 16.40 5.42 16.26
C ASP A 106 17.63 4.70 16.84
N ALA A 107 18.15 3.68 16.15
CA ALA A 107 19.30 2.90 16.61
C ALA A 107 20.67 3.57 16.38
N PHE A 108 20.81 4.39 15.33
CA PHE A 108 22.11 4.89 14.88
C PHE A 108 22.22 6.42 14.79
N HIS A 109 21.10 7.13 14.84
CA HIS A 109 21.06 8.58 14.63
C HIS A 109 20.02 9.24 15.56
N SER A 110 20.35 10.42 16.06
CA SER A 110 19.41 11.25 16.82
C SER A 110 18.68 12.19 15.82
N VAL A 111 17.47 11.84 15.44
CA VAL A 111 16.60 12.61 14.52
C VAL A 111 15.21 12.66 15.11
N GLU A 112 14.63 13.84 15.19
CA GLU A 112 13.21 13.97 15.54
C GLU A 112 12.35 13.47 14.38
N ILE A 113 11.39 12.58 14.66
CA ILE A 113 10.55 11.95 13.64
C ILE A 113 9.08 12.21 13.95
N GLU A 114 8.35 12.73 12.97
CA GLU A 114 6.91 12.88 13.00
C GLU A 114 6.28 12.02 11.90
N ILE A 115 5.18 11.32 12.24
CA ILE A 115 4.42 10.50 11.28
C ILE A 115 3.16 11.22 10.88
N VAL A 116 2.97 11.38 9.58
CA VAL A 116 1.77 11.98 8.97
C VAL A 116 0.96 10.86 8.31
N PRO A 117 -0.24 10.55 8.83
CA PRO A 117 -1.02 9.43 8.32
C PRO A 117 -1.46 9.64 6.88
N GLY A 118 -1.59 8.55 6.15
CA GLY A 118 -2.15 8.49 4.80
C GLY A 118 -3.40 7.62 4.74
N VAL A 119 -4.17 7.73 3.65
CA VAL A 119 -5.26 6.78 3.38
C VAL A 119 -4.64 5.39 3.19
N SER A 120 -5.02 4.46 4.05
CA SER A 120 -4.47 3.09 4.00
C SER A 120 -4.91 2.36 2.73
N ALA A 121 -4.00 1.58 2.15
CA ALA A 121 -4.34 0.69 1.04
C ALA A 121 -5.47 -0.30 1.39
N VAL A 122 -5.63 -0.66 2.67
CA VAL A 122 -6.74 -1.51 3.14
C VAL A 122 -8.09 -0.84 2.92
N THR A 123 -8.27 0.37 3.47
CA THR A 123 -9.54 1.09 3.36
C THR A 123 -9.84 1.51 1.93
N ALA A 124 -8.84 1.91 1.17
CA ALA A 124 -9.00 2.19 -0.25
C ALA A 124 -9.43 0.94 -1.03
N PHE A 125 -8.81 -0.20 -0.76
CA PHE A 125 -9.13 -1.48 -1.38
C PHE A 125 -10.58 -1.92 -1.07
N THR A 126 -10.99 -1.93 0.21
CA THR A 126 -12.37 -2.29 0.58
C THR A 126 -13.39 -1.33 -0.02
N THR A 127 -13.08 -0.02 -0.05
CA THR A 127 -13.94 0.98 -0.71
C THR A 127 -14.10 0.72 -2.20
N ALA A 128 -13.00 0.40 -2.91
CA ALA A 128 -13.05 0.12 -4.35
C ALA A 128 -13.87 -1.12 -4.69
N LEU A 129 -13.91 -2.10 -3.78
CA LEU A 129 -14.69 -3.34 -3.94
C LEU A 129 -16.11 -3.24 -3.38
N GLY A 130 -16.49 -2.11 -2.76
CA GLY A 130 -17.79 -1.99 -2.10
C GLY A 130 -17.93 -2.85 -0.85
N ILE A 131 -16.81 -3.27 -0.25
CA ILE A 131 -16.79 -4.10 0.96
C ILE A 131 -16.97 -3.22 2.19
N GLU A 132 -18.02 -3.44 2.93
CA GLU A 132 -18.27 -2.80 4.22
C GLU A 132 -17.78 -3.67 5.38
N ILE A 133 -17.03 -3.08 6.29
CA ILE A 133 -16.65 -3.72 7.55
C ILE A 133 -17.59 -3.20 8.64
N THR A 134 -18.62 -3.97 8.95
CA THR A 134 -19.68 -3.60 9.89
C THR A 134 -19.23 -3.68 11.35
N ALA A 135 -19.97 -3.00 12.23
CA ALA A 135 -19.73 -3.08 13.68
C ALA A 135 -19.85 -4.53 14.17
N GLY A 136 -18.91 -4.96 15.01
CA GLY A 136 -18.82 -6.34 15.50
C GLY A 136 -18.05 -7.31 14.60
N SER A 137 -17.75 -6.93 13.35
CA SER A 137 -16.91 -7.73 12.47
C SER A 137 -15.44 -7.67 12.88
N SER A 138 -14.71 -8.75 12.62
CA SER A 138 -13.25 -8.81 12.74
C SER A 138 -12.61 -8.82 11.36
N LEU A 139 -11.56 -8.02 11.17
CA LEU A 139 -10.75 -8.01 9.95
C LEU A 139 -9.28 -8.23 10.30
N ALA A 140 -8.66 -9.24 9.74
CA ALA A 140 -7.23 -9.44 9.89
C ALA A 140 -6.47 -8.95 8.65
N LEU A 141 -5.27 -8.41 8.88
CA LEU A 141 -4.31 -8.07 7.85
C LEU A 141 -3.23 -9.16 7.82
N ARG A 142 -2.94 -9.69 6.63
CA ARG A 142 -1.95 -10.76 6.44
C ARG A 142 -1.09 -10.48 5.22
N GLU A 143 0.12 -11.00 5.21
CA GLU A 143 0.98 -11.03 4.03
C GLU A 143 0.84 -12.38 3.32
N ALA A 144 0.72 -12.37 1.98
CA ALA A 144 0.57 -13.57 1.15
C ALA A 144 1.65 -13.66 0.05
N ALA A 145 2.86 -13.14 0.33
CA ALA A 145 3.95 -13.16 -0.64
C ALA A 145 4.43 -14.58 -0.93
N GLY A 146 4.59 -14.91 -2.24
CA GLY A 146 5.12 -16.19 -2.70
C GLY A 146 4.16 -17.36 -2.57
N GLY A 147 2.86 -17.12 -2.75
CA GLY A 147 1.84 -18.19 -2.79
C GLY A 147 1.36 -18.66 -1.41
N VAL A 148 1.72 -17.94 -0.36
CA VAL A 148 1.24 -18.28 0.99
C VAL A 148 -0.26 -18.03 1.09
N ALA A 149 -1.01 -19.02 1.57
CA ALA A 149 -2.42 -18.92 1.96
C ALA A 149 -2.52 -18.77 3.48
N PRO A 150 -2.62 -17.55 4.02
CA PRO A 150 -2.69 -17.34 5.46
C PRO A 150 -4.01 -17.90 6.03
N SER A 151 -3.95 -18.57 7.16
CA SER A 151 -5.12 -18.88 7.98
C SER A 151 -5.42 -17.71 8.91
N GLY A 152 -6.69 -17.50 9.23
CA GLY A 152 -7.09 -16.40 10.09
C GLY A 152 -8.56 -16.44 10.48
N PRO A 153 -9.07 -15.30 11.00
CA PRO A 153 -10.48 -15.14 11.28
C PRO A 153 -11.30 -15.10 9.99
N ASP A 154 -12.58 -14.88 10.15
CA ASP A 154 -13.57 -14.95 9.07
C ASP A 154 -13.31 -14.01 7.91
N ARG A 155 -12.68 -12.86 8.17
CA ARG A 155 -12.36 -11.85 7.13
C ARG A 155 -10.91 -11.44 7.19
N MET A 156 -10.26 -11.38 6.01
CA MET A 156 -8.86 -10.98 5.88
C MET A 156 -8.66 -10.07 4.66
N VAL A 157 -7.78 -9.07 4.81
CA VAL A 157 -7.15 -8.41 3.66
C VAL A 157 -5.71 -8.89 3.56
N LEU A 158 -5.35 -9.39 2.39
CA LEU A 158 -4.05 -9.95 2.07
C LEU A 158 -3.24 -8.94 1.27
N PHE A 159 -2.00 -8.73 1.72
CA PHE A 159 -1.03 -7.87 1.05
C PHE A 159 -0.02 -8.67 0.26
N LYS A 160 0.52 -8.06 -0.80
CA LYS A 160 1.63 -8.61 -1.59
C LYS A 160 1.28 -9.99 -2.14
N VAL A 161 0.12 -10.13 -2.74
CA VAL A 161 -0.27 -11.38 -3.41
C VAL A 161 0.53 -11.49 -4.71
N THR A 162 1.73 -12.11 -4.61
CA THR A 162 2.68 -12.21 -5.74
C THR A 162 2.64 -13.54 -6.46
N ASP A 163 1.78 -14.45 -6.02
CA ASP A 163 1.44 -15.72 -6.65
C ASP A 163 -0.03 -16.01 -6.29
N ALA A 164 -0.93 -15.38 -7.03
CA ALA A 164 -2.36 -15.44 -6.75
C ALA A 164 -2.94 -16.87 -6.94
N PRO A 165 -2.56 -17.65 -7.96
CA PRO A 165 -3.07 -19.01 -8.09
C PRO A 165 -2.78 -19.90 -6.88
N SER A 166 -1.53 -19.95 -6.40
CA SER A 166 -1.18 -20.76 -5.23
C SER A 166 -1.85 -20.27 -3.95
N THR A 167 -1.94 -18.94 -3.77
CA THR A 167 -2.65 -18.35 -2.62
C THR A 167 -4.13 -18.70 -2.66
N HIS A 168 -4.75 -18.63 -3.85
CA HIS A 168 -6.16 -18.93 -4.05
C HIS A 168 -6.51 -20.37 -3.68
N GLU A 169 -5.73 -21.34 -4.21
CA GLU A 169 -5.93 -22.77 -3.94
C GLU A 169 -6.00 -23.05 -2.43
N GLY A 170 -5.00 -22.58 -1.67
CA GLY A 170 -4.97 -22.81 -0.23
C GLY A 170 -6.07 -22.08 0.56
N LEU A 171 -6.55 -20.92 0.08
CA LEU A 171 -7.67 -20.20 0.69
C LEU A 171 -9.00 -20.91 0.42
N ILE A 172 -9.25 -21.37 -0.80
CA ILE A 172 -10.46 -22.12 -1.17
C ILE A 172 -10.53 -23.45 -0.38
N GLU A 173 -9.42 -24.17 -0.25
CA GLU A 173 -9.32 -25.38 0.58
C GLU A 173 -9.62 -25.09 2.06
N SER A 174 -9.25 -23.88 2.52
CA SER A 174 -9.53 -23.42 3.88
C SER A 174 -10.94 -22.83 4.06
N GLY A 175 -11.79 -22.86 3.01
CA GLY A 175 -13.19 -22.45 3.06
C GLY A 175 -13.42 -20.95 2.92
N TYR A 176 -12.53 -20.22 2.27
CA TYR A 176 -12.72 -18.81 1.96
C TYR A 176 -13.17 -18.60 0.51
N ASP A 177 -13.95 -17.56 0.29
CA ASP A 177 -14.14 -16.92 -1.00
C ASP A 177 -13.15 -15.73 -1.12
N VAL A 178 -12.67 -15.45 -2.34
CA VAL A 178 -11.56 -14.52 -2.52
C VAL A 178 -11.83 -13.58 -3.70
N VAL A 179 -11.59 -12.29 -3.48
CA VAL A 179 -11.62 -11.25 -4.53
C VAL A 179 -10.30 -10.50 -4.54
N TYR A 180 -9.77 -10.26 -5.72
CA TYR A 180 -8.50 -9.59 -5.93
C TYR A 180 -8.68 -8.18 -6.46
N GLY A 181 -7.76 -7.30 -6.07
CA GLY A 181 -7.60 -5.98 -6.68
C GLY A 181 -6.13 -5.67 -6.91
N ARG A 182 -5.78 -5.38 -8.16
CA ARG A 182 -4.43 -5.00 -8.56
C ARG A 182 -4.39 -3.54 -8.95
N ARG A 183 -3.43 -2.78 -8.40
CA ARG A 183 -3.15 -1.37 -8.72
C ARG A 183 -4.35 -0.44 -8.61
N LEU A 184 -5.22 -0.70 -7.65
CA LEU A 184 -6.36 0.16 -7.38
C LEU A 184 -5.88 1.56 -6.97
N PHE A 185 -6.52 2.59 -7.54
CA PHE A 185 -6.15 4.01 -7.35
C PHE A 185 -4.73 4.38 -7.82
N MET A 186 -4.12 3.61 -8.73
CA MET A 186 -2.83 3.96 -9.33
C MET A 186 -3.03 4.43 -10.76
N GLU A 187 -2.31 5.49 -11.16
CA GLU A 187 -2.37 6.04 -12.51
C GLU A 187 -1.60 5.20 -13.54
N SER A 188 -0.70 4.34 -13.07
CA SER A 188 0.16 3.55 -13.94
C SER A 188 -0.07 2.05 -13.77
N GLY A 189 -0.20 1.36 -14.90
CA GLY A 189 -0.46 -0.07 -15.00
C GLY A 189 -1.95 -0.39 -15.00
N ASP A 190 -2.28 -1.65 -15.34
CA ASP A 190 -3.66 -2.09 -15.47
C ASP A 190 -4.30 -2.27 -14.10
N THR A 191 -5.39 -1.56 -13.85
CA THR A 191 -6.27 -1.79 -12.71
C THR A 191 -7.15 -3.00 -13.01
N VAL A 192 -7.13 -4.00 -12.11
CA VAL A 192 -7.92 -5.22 -12.24
C VAL A 192 -8.67 -5.47 -10.93
N VAL A 193 -9.96 -5.77 -11.03
CA VAL A 193 -10.77 -6.36 -9.96
C VAL A 193 -11.33 -7.67 -10.48
N THR A 194 -11.11 -8.78 -9.77
CA THR A 194 -11.49 -10.11 -10.23
C THR A 194 -11.51 -11.13 -9.10
N ASP A 195 -12.28 -12.19 -9.24
CA ASP A 195 -12.22 -13.42 -8.45
C ASP A 195 -11.32 -14.50 -9.10
N ASP A 196 -10.97 -14.31 -10.39
CA ASP A 196 -10.05 -15.19 -11.10
C ASP A 196 -8.59 -14.89 -10.71
N PRO A 197 -7.89 -15.80 -9.99
CA PRO A 197 -6.50 -15.62 -9.62
C PRO A 197 -5.55 -15.51 -10.82
N HIS A 198 -5.91 -16.11 -11.99
CA HIS A 198 -5.08 -16.08 -13.19
C HIS A 198 -5.09 -14.70 -13.87
N ALA A 199 -6.15 -13.91 -13.71
CA ALA A 199 -6.22 -12.55 -14.25
C ALA A 199 -5.26 -11.58 -13.51
N VAL A 200 -4.83 -11.92 -12.31
CA VAL A 200 -3.86 -11.15 -11.51
C VAL A 200 -2.56 -11.93 -11.29
N ASP A 201 -2.37 -13.03 -12.00
CA ASP A 201 -1.11 -13.76 -11.98
C ASP A 201 0.02 -12.87 -12.51
N GLY A 202 1.09 -12.82 -11.76
CA GLY A 202 2.22 -11.93 -12.00
C GLY A 202 2.77 -11.42 -10.67
N ARG A 203 4.09 -11.25 -10.59
CA ARG A 203 4.75 -10.77 -9.37
C ARG A 203 4.51 -9.26 -9.13
N ASP A 204 3.25 -8.84 -9.16
CA ASP A 204 2.89 -7.45 -8.87
C ASP A 204 2.68 -7.24 -7.36
N TYR A 205 3.55 -6.46 -6.77
CA TYR A 205 3.56 -6.15 -5.33
C TYR A 205 2.32 -5.38 -4.85
N TYR A 206 1.57 -4.79 -5.79
CA TYR A 206 0.38 -3.97 -5.55
C TYR A 206 -0.93 -4.75 -5.76
N THR A 207 -0.85 -6.08 -5.76
CA THR A 207 -2.02 -6.94 -5.71
C THR A 207 -2.40 -7.21 -4.25
N LEU A 208 -3.65 -6.89 -3.92
CA LEU A 208 -4.29 -7.23 -2.66
C LEU A 208 -5.39 -8.27 -2.92
N ALA A 209 -5.79 -8.99 -1.87
CA ALA A 209 -6.98 -9.82 -1.90
C ALA A 209 -7.82 -9.61 -0.64
N TYR A 210 -9.13 -9.74 -0.78
CA TYR A 210 -10.05 -9.92 0.33
C TYR A 210 -10.46 -11.39 0.36
N ALA A 211 -10.37 -11.99 1.53
CA ALA A 211 -10.78 -13.36 1.76
C ALA A 211 -11.81 -13.39 2.89
N GLU A 212 -12.96 -14.02 2.63
CA GLU A 212 -14.06 -14.16 3.57
C GLU A 212 -14.50 -15.61 3.66
N LYS A 213 -14.70 -16.12 4.87
CA LYS A 213 -15.19 -17.49 5.07
C LYS A 213 -16.60 -17.65 4.54
N ARG A 214 -16.84 -18.76 3.85
CA ARG A 214 -18.17 -19.11 3.33
C ARG A 214 -19.20 -19.25 4.45
N GLY A 215 -20.40 -18.73 4.19
CA GLY A 215 -21.55 -18.90 5.09
C GLY A 215 -21.55 -18.02 6.34
N ILE A 216 -20.74 -16.94 6.36
CA ILE A 216 -20.75 -16.01 7.49
C ILE A 216 -21.98 -15.11 7.47
N ASP A 217 -22.34 -14.58 6.28
CA ASP A 217 -23.52 -13.74 6.07
C ASP A 217 -24.13 -13.99 4.68
N ASP A 218 -25.44 -14.11 4.58
CA ASP A 218 -26.16 -14.16 3.29
C ASP A 218 -26.06 -12.83 2.50
N GLU A 219 -25.49 -11.77 3.12
CA GLU A 219 -25.24 -10.46 2.52
C GLU A 219 -23.75 -10.22 2.24
N SER A 220 -22.94 -11.28 2.09
CA SER A 220 -21.50 -11.13 1.81
C SER A 220 -21.25 -10.35 0.52
N PRO A 221 -20.34 -9.35 0.54
CA PRO A 221 -19.94 -8.62 -0.67
C PRO A 221 -19.38 -9.53 -1.77
N THR A 222 -18.78 -10.67 -1.41
CA THR A 222 -18.30 -11.66 -2.37
C THR A 222 -19.44 -12.31 -3.17
N ALA A 223 -20.63 -12.49 -2.57
CA ALA A 223 -21.81 -13.00 -3.28
C ALA A 223 -22.34 -12.04 -4.36
N ALA A 224 -22.09 -10.74 -4.24
CA ALA A 224 -22.49 -9.75 -5.24
C ALA A 224 -21.69 -9.86 -6.56
N PHE A 225 -20.52 -10.52 -6.54
CA PHE A 225 -19.71 -10.74 -7.75
C PHE A 225 -20.09 -12.00 -8.52
N GLU A 226 -20.81 -12.95 -7.94
CA GLU A 226 -21.26 -14.18 -8.62
C GLU A 226 -22.29 -13.91 -9.74
N GLY A 227 -22.84 -12.70 -9.87
CA GLY A 227 -23.84 -12.32 -10.86
C GLY A 227 -23.49 -11.15 -11.77
N ALA A 228 -22.32 -10.52 -11.58
CA ALA A 228 -21.92 -9.40 -12.43
C ALA A 228 -21.16 -9.92 -13.65
N ASP A 229 -21.85 -10.03 -14.78
CA ASP A 229 -21.18 -10.08 -16.08
C ASP A 229 -20.10 -9.00 -16.14
N THR A 230 -18.90 -9.40 -16.55
CA THR A 230 -17.69 -8.58 -16.70
C THR A 230 -17.89 -7.49 -17.77
N HIS A 231 -18.76 -6.53 -17.51
CA HIS A 231 -18.75 -5.26 -18.21
C HIS A 231 -17.91 -4.30 -17.36
N GLY A 232 -16.69 -4.06 -17.85
CA GLY A 232 -15.77 -3.09 -17.28
C GLY A 232 -16.49 -1.78 -16.97
N THR A 233 -16.80 -1.59 -15.71
CA THR A 233 -17.33 -0.32 -15.22
C THR A 233 -16.18 0.64 -15.21
N ASP A 234 -16.19 1.51 -16.19
CA ASP A 234 -15.28 2.63 -16.38
C ASP A 234 -15.37 3.57 -15.17
N LEU A 235 -14.55 3.32 -14.15
CA LEU A 235 -14.38 4.19 -13.00
C LEU A 235 -13.68 5.51 -13.38
N ALA A 236 -13.21 5.62 -14.63
CA ALA A 236 -12.53 6.81 -15.13
C ALA A 236 -13.50 7.92 -15.58
N GLU A 237 -14.75 7.61 -15.94
CA GLU A 237 -15.67 8.61 -16.52
C GLU A 237 -16.51 9.41 -15.51
N ARG A 238 -16.47 9.12 -14.22
CA ARG A 238 -17.27 9.87 -13.22
C ARG A 238 -16.61 11.12 -12.64
N SER A 239 -15.40 11.47 -13.06
CA SER A 239 -14.67 12.62 -12.49
C SER A 239 -14.65 13.89 -13.37
N HIS A 240 -15.46 13.98 -14.45
CA HIS A 240 -15.38 15.12 -15.39
C HIS A 240 -16.70 15.88 -15.58
N ASN A 241 -17.67 15.77 -14.66
CA ASN A 241 -18.84 16.66 -14.69
C ASN A 241 -19.23 17.08 -13.27
N GLU A 242 -18.55 18.10 -12.75
CA GLU A 242 -19.09 19.19 -11.93
C GLU A 242 -18.02 20.26 -11.77
#